data_89f75fe2f173c78528b20e1f447a848b
#
_entry.id   89f75fe2f173c78528b20e1f447a848b
#
_cell.length_a   1.000
_cell.length_b   1.000
_cell.length_c   1.000
_cell.angle_alpha   90.00
_cell.angle_beta   90.00
_cell.angle_gamma   90.00
#
_symmetry.space_group_name_H-M   'P 1'
#
loop_
_entity.id
_entity.type
_entity.pdbx_description
1 polymer ?
#
loop_
_entity_poly.entity_id
_entity_poly.type
_entity_poly.pdbx_seq_one_letter_code
_entity_poly.pdbx_strand_id
1 'polypeptide(L)'
;MKKYDVVIAGAGHNGLVAANYLAKAGKKVLILEAQEQIGGATQSVKAFEDYDARLSRYSYLIALLPDKIVKDLGLSFKNLSRNISSFSPFEEGGLLVSRQWDQRTADSFRSLTGNDREAQAWQEFYSEIEKFAARIAPTLLEPLKSKAELNTQ
;
A
#
# COMPACT_ATOMS: atom_id res chain seq x y z
N MET A 1 25.19 31.98 -4.69
CA MET A 1 24.73 30.69 -4.11
C MET A 1 23.22 30.57 -4.34
N LYS A 2 22.74 29.39 -4.80
CA LYS A 2 21.29 29.14 -4.86
C LYS A 2 20.76 29.05 -3.41
N LYS A 3 19.71 29.79 -3.10
CA LYS A 3 19.05 29.74 -1.79
C LYS A 3 17.80 28.84 -1.91
N TYR A 4 17.61 27.93 -0.97
CA TYR A 4 16.44 27.10 -0.83
C TYR A 4 15.71 27.44 0.47
N ASP A 5 14.39 27.30 0.46
CA ASP A 5 13.55 27.52 1.65
C ASP A 5 13.52 26.25 2.52
N VAL A 6 13.60 25.07 1.87
CA VAL A 6 13.54 23.77 2.54
C VAL A 6 14.55 22.81 1.91
N VAL A 7 15.20 22.02 2.75
CA VAL A 7 16.05 20.90 2.34
C VAL A 7 15.44 19.62 2.90
N ILE A 8 15.23 18.62 2.03
CA ILE A 8 14.69 17.29 2.39
C ILE A 8 15.82 16.29 2.20
N ALA A 9 16.13 15.52 3.23
CA ALA A 9 17.06 14.41 3.16
C ALA A 9 16.30 13.13 2.82
N GLY A 10 16.62 12.54 1.66
CA GLY A 10 16.01 11.33 1.12
C GLY A 10 14.87 11.60 0.12
N ALA A 11 14.98 10.98 -1.05
CA ALA A 11 13.98 11.02 -2.12
C ALA A 11 13.15 9.72 -2.18
N GLY A 12 12.81 9.16 -1.03
CA GLY A 12 11.80 8.12 -0.91
C GLY A 12 10.39 8.70 -1.10
N HIS A 13 9.36 7.86 -1.12
CA HIS A 13 7.97 8.28 -1.39
C HIS A 13 7.49 9.40 -0.45
N ASN A 14 7.80 9.37 0.85
CA ASN A 14 7.41 10.42 1.79
C ASN A 14 8.11 11.74 1.49
N GLY A 15 9.43 11.72 1.23
CA GLY A 15 10.21 12.91 0.86
C GLY A 15 9.71 13.53 -0.44
N LEU A 16 9.39 12.72 -1.43
CA LEU A 16 8.84 13.17 -2.72
C LEU A 16 7.45 13.78 -2.56
N VAL A 17 6.56 13.21 -1.76
CA VAL A 17 5.24 13.78 -1.47
C VAL A 17 5.39 15.13 -0.77
N ALA A 18 6.19 15.21 0.31
CA ALA A 18 6.43 16.43 1.05
C ALA A 18 7.01 17.54 0.15
N ALA A 19 8.01 17.20 -0.69
CA ALA A 19 8.60 18.15 -1.62
C ALA A 19 7.59 18.73 -2.60
N ASN A 20 6.69 17.90 -3.13
CA ASN A 20 5.66 18.34 -4.07
C ASN A 20 4.65 19.29 -3.40
N TYR A 21 4.18 18.99 -2.19
CA TYR A 21 3.30 19.90 -1.46
C TYR A 21 3.98 21.25 -1.16
N LEU A 22 5.24 21.22 -0.72
CA LEU A 22 6.02 22.44 -0.46
C LEU A 22 6.24 23.25 -1.73
N ALA A 23 6.57 22.59 -2.84
CA ALA A 23 6.75 23.26 -4.13
C ALA A 23 5.43 23.87 -4.63
N LYS A 24 4.29 23.18 -4.48
CA LYS A 24 2.96 23.73 -4.79
C LYS A 24 2.61 24.94 -3.92
N ALA A 25 3.13 24.98 -2.69
CA ALA A 25 3.02 26.14 -1.79
C ALA A 25 4.05 27.26 -2.11
N GLY A 26 4.74 27.19 -3.25
CA GLY A 26 5.69 28.23 -3.72
C GLY A 26 7.06 28.18 -3.04
N LYS A 27 7.39 27.15 -2.29
CA LYS A 27 8.71 27.00 -1.63
C LYS A 27 9.75 26.47 -2.61
N LYS A 28 10.97 26.97 -2.49
CA LYS A 28 12.15 26.45 -3.19
C LYS A 28 12.68 25.25 -2.41
N VAL A 29 12.48 24.05 -2.93
CA VAL A 29 12.84 22.80 -2.24
C VAL A 29 14.09 22.21 -2.88
N LEU A 30 15.01 21.74 -2.04
CA LEU A 30 16.14 20.89 -2.41
C LEU A 30 15.94 19.51 -1.80
N ILE A 31 16.03 18.47 -2.61
CA ILE A 31 16.06 17.10 -2.12
C ILE A 31 17.48 16.57 -2.28
N LEU A 32 18.01 15.95 -1.22
CA LEU A 32 19.29 15.26 -1.20
C LEU A 32 19.04 13.76 -1.08
N GLU A 33 19.50 13.00 -2.07
CA GLU A 33 19.37 11.54 -2.11
C GLU A 33 20.77 10.92 -2.09
N ALA A 34 20.96 9.90 -1.26
CA ALA A 34 22.25 9.20 -1.13
C ALA A 34 22.47 8.15 -2.23
N GLN A 35 21.39 7.68 -2.85
CA GLN A 35 21.46 6.68 -3.91
C GLN A 35 21.42 7.35 -5.29
N GLU A 36 21.89 6.64 -6.30
CA GLU A 36 21.82 7.11 -7.70
C GLU A 36 20.39 7.25 -8.22
N GLN A 37 19.47 6.48 -7.65
CA GLN A 37 18.05 6.46 -8.05
C GLN A 37 17.16 6.92 -6.91
N ILE A 38 16.19 7.77 -7.24
CA ILE A 38 15.13 8.19 -6.32
C ILE A 38 14.07 7.09 -6.17
N GLY A 39 13.25 7.17 -5.13
CA GLY A 39 12.10 6.28 -4.91
C GLY A 39 12.16 5.49 -3.60
N GLY A 40 13.35 5.26 -3.04
CA GLY A 40 13.51 4.52 -1.79
C GLY A 40 12.89 3.13 -1.88
N ALA A 41 11.95 2.79 -0.99
CA ALA A 41 11.28 1.50 -0.99
C ALA A 41 10.30 1.28 -2.18
N THR A 42 10.01 2.31 -2.97
CA THR A 42 9.13 2.19 -4.15
C THR A 42 9.89 2.01 -5.47
N GLN A 43 11.18 1.79 -5.41
CA GLN A 43 12.01 1.58 -6.61
C GLN A 43 11.62 0.30 -7.34
N SER A 44 11.62 0.37 -8.67
CA SER A 44 11.56 -0.79 -9.55
C SER A 44 12.94 -1.08 -10.10
N VAL A 45 13.33 -2.34 -10.09
CA VAL A 45 14.62 -2.82 -10.55
C VAL A 45 14.46 -3.83 -11.69
N LYS A 46 15.44 -3.90 -12.58
CA LYS A 46 15.55 -4.97 -13.54
C LYS A 46 16.07 -6.21 -12.80
N ALA A 47 15.17 -7.14 -12.48
CA ALA A 47 15.47 -8.28 -11.63
C ALA A 47 16.19 -9.42 -12.39
N PHE A 48 16.05 -9.46 -13.72
CA PHE A 48 16.62 -10.49 -14.58
C PHE A 48 17.33 -9.83 -15.75
N GLU A 49 18.57 -10.25 -16.04
CA GLU A 49 19.37 -9.64 -17.11
C GLU A 49 18.76 -9.88 -18.49
N ASP A 50 18.25 -11.10 -18.72
CA ASP A 50 17.72 -11.55 -20.02
C ASP A 50 16.28 -11.12 -20.31
N TYR A 51 15.58 -10.50 -19.36
CA TYR A 51 14.20 -10.10 -19.52
C TYR A 51 14.03 -8.59 -19.33
N ASP A 52 13.34 -7.94 -20.26
CA ASP A 52 12.97 -6.53 -20.13
C ASP A 52 11.74 -6.38 -19.21
N ALA A 53 11.92 -6.81 -17.97
CA ALA A 53 10.91 -6.70 -16.93
C ALA A 53 11.46 -5.98 -15.70
N ARG A 54 10.70 -5.00 -15.21
CA ARG A 54 11.00 -4.30 -13.96
C ARG A 54 10.06 -4.76 -12.88
N LEU A 55 10.61 -5.16 -11.75
CA LEU A 55 9.87 -5.57 -10.57
C LEU A 55 10.08 -4.56 -9.45
N SER A 56 9.07 -4.34 -8.64
CA SER A 56 9.23 -3.55 -7.42
C SER A 56 10.22 -4.23 -6.49
N ARG A 57 11.19 -3.47 -6.00
CA ARG A 57 12.26 -4.01 -5.16
C ARG A 57 11.78 -4.50 -3.79
N TYR A 58 10.82 -3.79 -3.20
CA TYR A 58 10.39 -4.03 -1.81
C TYR A 58 8.88 -4.10 -1.64
N SER A 59 8.11 -3.65 -2.62
CA SER A 59 6.67 -3.54 -2.52
C SER A 59 6.00 -4.38 -3.59
N TYR A 60 4.93 -5.08 -3.24
CA TYR A 60 4.16 -5.91 -4.17
C TYR A 60 2.75 -5.37 -4.46
N LEU A 61 2.33 -4.34 -3.74
CA LEU A 61 1.03 -3.68 -3.91
C LEU A 61 1.16 -2.16 -3.89
N ILE A 62 0.33 -1.50 -4.70
CA ILE A 62 0.07 -0.06 -4.62
C ILE A 62 -1.31 0.11 -3.97
N ALA A 63 -1.35 0.11 -2.65
CA ALA A 63 -2.61 0.14 -1.91
C ALA A 63 -2.71 1.28 -0.89
N LEU A 64 -1.58 1.89 -0.52
CA LEU A 64 -1.52 2.80 0.62
C LEU A 64 -1.32 4.27 0.25
N LEU A 65 -1.25 4.63 -1.03
CA LEU A 65 -1.22 6.03 -1.44
C LEU A 65 -2.65 6.59 -1.40
N PRO A 66 -2.96 7.52 -0.48
CA PRO A 66 -4.31 8.06 -0.36
C PRO A 66 -4.74 8.82 -1.62
N ASP A 67 -6.00 8.62 -2.03
CA ASP A 67 -6.60 9.30 -3.19
C ASP A 67 -6.52 10.84 -3.09
N LYS A 68 -6.55 11.36 -1.87
CA LYS A 68 -6.38 12.79 -1.64
C LYS A 68 -5.01 13.28 -2.14
N ILE A 69 -3.92 12.56 -1.86
CA ILE A 69 -2.58 12.91 -2.33
C ILE A 69 -2.51 12.84 -3.86
N VAL A 70 -3.09 11.79 -4.44
CA VAL A 70 -3.17 11.64 -5.91
C VAL A 70 -3.85 12.84 -6.54
N LYS A 71 -5.00 13.25 -6.02
CA LYS A 71 -5.77 14.42 -6.50
C LYS A 71 -5.04 15.73 -6.27
N ASP A 72 -4.54 15.97 -5.06
CA ASP A 72 -3.86 17.20 -4.69
C ASP A 72 -2.61 17.45 -5.55
N LEU A 73 -1.88 16.39 -5.86
CA LEU A 73 -0.65 16.49 -6.67
C LEU A 73 -0.92 16.39 -8.18
N GLY A 74 -2.14 16.10 -8.60
CA GLY A 74 -2.50 15.94 -10.01
C GLY A 74 -1.81 14.74 -10.66
N LEU A 75 -1.63 13.66 -9.91
CA LEU A 75 -0.98 12.45 -10.42
C LEU A 75 -1.93 11.70 -11.36
N SER A 76 -1.40 11.29 -12.52
CA SER A 76 -2.13 10.49 -13.49
C SER A 76 -1.48 9.13 -13.62
N PHE A 77 -2.07 8.12 -13.00
CA PHE A 77 -1.69 6.72 -13.17
C PHE A 77 -2.91 5.81 -13.04
N LYS A 78 -2.82 4.63 -13.59
CA LYS A 78 -3.89 3.64 -13.56
C LYS A 78 -3.43 2.40 -12.82
N ASN A 79 -4.14 2.08 -11.75
CA ASN A 79 -3.97 0.82 -11.04
C ASN A 79 -4.88 -0.26 -11.62
N LEU A 80 -4.38 -1.47 -11.68
CA LEU A 80 -5.17 -2.66 -11.98
C LEU A 80 -5.37 -3.46 -10.69
N SER A 81 -6.58 -3.97 -10.54
CA SER A 81 -6.93 -4.82 -9.41
C SER A 81 -6.83 -6.28 -9.80
N ARG A 82 -6.22 -7.08 -8.96
CA ARG A 82 -6.18 -8.54 -9.12
C ARG A 82 -7.48 -9.17 -8.62
N ASN A 83 -7.92 -10.24 -9.27
CA ASN A 83 -9.07 -11.03 -8.81
C ASN A 83 -8.70 -11.91 -7.61
N ILE A 84 -7.45 -12.39 -7.58
CA ILE A 84 -6.92 -13.19 -6.46
C ILE A 84 -6.18 -12.24 -5.52
N SER A 85 -6.58 -12.27 -4.25
CA SER A 85 -5.94 -11.50 -3.18
C SER A 85 -4.61 -12.13 -2.78
N SER A 86 -4.64 -13.42 -2.48
CA SER A 86 -3.45 -14.18 -2.07
C SER A 86 -3.53 -15.64 -2.48
N PHE A 87 -2.35 -16.23 -2.60
CA PHE A 87 -2.18 -17.68 -2.69
C PHE A 87 -1.01 -18.08 -1.80
N SER A 88 -1.26 -18.98 -0.86
CA SER A 88 -0.25 -19.56 0.04
C SER A 88 -0.05 -21.03 -0.34
N PRO A 89 1.09 -21.37 -0.96
CA PRO A 89 1.37 -22.74 -1.37
C PRO A 89 1.70 -23.64 -0.17
N PHE A 90 1.27 -24.88 -0.25
CA PHE A 90 1.63 -25.99 0.65
C PHE A 90 2.09 -27.19 -0.19
N GLU A 91 2.61 -28.24 0.44
CA GLU A 91 3.14 -29.42 -0.29
C GLU A 91 2.09 -30.07 -1.21
N GLU A 92 0.84 -30.14 -0.78
CA GLU A 92 -0.26 -30.74 -1.54
C GLU A 92 -1.32 -29.68 -1.93
N GLY A 93 -0.91 -28.61 -2.63
CA GLY A 93 -1.85 -27.59 -3.09
C GLY A 93 -1.59 -26.20 -2.52
N GLY A 94 -2.62 -25.54 -2.01
CA GLY A 94 -2.48 -24.20 -1.44
C GLY A 94 -3.80 -23.55 -1.09
N LEU A 95 -3.72 -22.51 -0.27
CA LEU A 95 -4.86 -21.67 0.07
C LEU A 95 -4.97 -20.51 -0.90
N LEU A 96 -6.00 -20.53 -1.73
CA LEU A 96 -6.35 -19.44 -2.63
C LEU A 96 -7.45 -18.58 -2.00
N VAL A 97 -7.22 -17.29 -1.92
CA VAL A 97 -8.20 -16.32 -1.46
C VAL A 97 -8.48 -15.29 -2.56
N SER A 98 -9.70 -15.28 -3.06
CA SER A 98 -10.18 -14.30 -4.01
C SER A 98 -10.40 -12.94 -3.32
N ARG A 99 -10.25 -11.84 -4.05
CA ARG A 99 -10.48 -10.50 -3.52
C ARG A 99 -11.92 -10.28 -3.04
N GLN A 100 -12.86 -10.83 -3.79
CA GLN A 100 -14.24 -10.95 -3.34
C GLN A 100 -14.48 -12.42 -3.04
N TRP A 101 -15.11 -12.73 -1.90
CA TRP A 101 -15.39 -14.08 -1.52
C TRP A 101 -16.18 -14.79 -2.62
N ASP A 102 -15.68 -15.94 -3.06
CA ASP A 102 -16.29 -16.75 -4.12
C ASP A 102 -16.14 -18.24 -3.82
N GLN A 103 -16.75 -19.08 -4.69
CA GLN A 103 -16.73 -20.52 -4.54
C GLN A 103 -15.31 -21.10 -4.57
N ARG A 104 -14.41 -20.52 -5.36
CA ARG A 104 -13.00 -20.96 -5.44
C ARG A 104 -12.29 -20.81 -4.09
N THR A 105 -12.56 -19.71 -3.39
CA THR A 105 -12.04 -19.48 -2.04
C THR A 105 -12.60 -20.50 -1.07
N ALA A 106 -13.91 -20.73 -1.07
CA ALA A 106 -14.55 -21.72 -0.20
C ALA A 106 -14.01 -23.13 -0.45
N ASP A 107 -13.89 -23.53 -1.71
CA ASP A 107 -13.36 -24.85 -2.09
C ASP A 107 -11.89 -25.01 -1.71
N SER A 108 -11.10 -23.93 -1.81
CA SER A 108 -9.70 -23.91 -1.40
C SER A 108 -9.54 -24.14 0.11
N PHE A 109 -10.39 -23.50 0.94
CA PHE A 109 -10.41 -23.76 2.39
C PHE A 109 -10.82 -25.21 2.67
N ARG A 110 -11.91 -25.68 2.04
CA ARG A 110 -12.41 -27.05 2.24
C ARG A 110 -11.39 -28.10 1.83
N SER A 111 -10.70 -27.91 0.71
CA SER A 111 -9.63 -28.80 0.25
C SER A 111 -8.48 -28.91 1.25
N LEU A 112 -8.13 -27.80 1.89
CA LEU A 112 -7.01 -27.75 2.83
C LEU A 112 -7.39 -28.28 4.21
N THR A 113 -8.60 -27.99 4.70
CA THR A 113 -8.99 -28.24 6.10
C THR A 113 -10.00 -29.38 6.26
N GLY A 114 -10.57 -29.88 5.17
CA GLY A 114 -11.59 -30.93 5.16
C GLY A 114 -12.98 -30.49 5.61
N ASN A 115 -13.18 -29.19 5.90
CA ASN A 115 -14.46 -28.65 6.40
C ASN A 115 -14.61 -27.15 6.07
N ASP A 116 -15.78 -26.59 6.41
CA ASP A 116 -16.10 -25.18 6.16
C ASP A 116 -15.87 -24.25 7.37
N ARG A 117 -15.49 -24.79 8.51
CA ARG A 117 -15.35 -24.02 9.77
C ARG A 117 -14.30 -22.94 9.65
N GLU A 118 -13.14 -23.26 9.06
CA GLU A 118 -12.03 -22.30 8.93
C GLU A 118 -12.36 -21.19 7.91
N ALA A 119 -13.12 -21.54 6.86
CA ALA A 119 -13.64 -20.57 5.92
C ALA A 119 -14.60 -19.56 6.58
N GLN A 120 -15.47 -20.05 7.45
CA GLN A 120 -16.39 -19.22 8.23
C GLN A 120 -15.63 -18.32 9.21
N ALA A 121 -14.70 -18.90 9.98
CA ALA A 121 -13.87 -18.14 10.92
C ALA A 121 -13.05 -17.03 10.21
N TRP A 122 -12.54 -17.29 9.02
CA TRP A 122 -11.88 -16.30 8.18
C TRP A 122 -12.82 -15.14 7.81
N GLN A 123 -14.04 -15.43 7.38
CA GLN A 123 -15.02 -14.40 7.03
C GLN A 123 -15.39 -13.53 8.24
N GLU A 124 -15.63 -14.15 9.39
CA GLU A 124 -15.93 -13.46 10.65
C GLU A 124 -14.79 -12.54 11.05
N PHE A 125 -13.55 -13.04 11.03
CA PHE A 125 -12.35 -12.25 11.34
C PHE A 125 -12.21 -11.03 10.41
N TYR A 126 -12.33 -11.22 9.09
CA TYR A 126 -12.19 -10.11 8.15
C TYR A 126 -13.37 -9.12 8.22
N SER A 127 -14.56 -9.57 8.57
CA SER A 127 -15.68 -8.67 8.83
C SER A 127 -15.39 -7.71 10.00
N GLU A 128 -14.75 -8.19 11.07
CA GLU A 128 -14.32 -7.32 12.17
C GLU A 128 -13.19 -6.36 11.77
N ILE A 129 -12.22 -6.86 10.99
CA ILE A 129 -11.15 -6.02 10.43
C ILE A 129 -11.71 -4.92 9.53
N GLU A 130 -12.69 -5.21 8.70
CA GLU A 130 -13.34 -4.20 7.83
C GLU A 130 -14.04 -3.11 8.64
N LYS A 131 -14.76 -3.46 9.70
CA LYS A 131 -15.39 -2.49 10.61
C LYS A 131 -14.35 -1.56 11.24
N PHE A 132 -13.22 -2.13 11.69
CA PHE A 132 -12.12 -1.36 12.24
C PHE A 132 -11.47 -0.45 11.18
N ALA A 133 -11.15 -1.01 10.01
CA ALA A 133 -10.54 -0.28 8.91
C ALA A 133 -11.41 0.88 8.43
N ALA A 134 -12.73 0.70 8.35
CA ALA A 134 -13.66 1.75 7.96
C ALA A 134 -13.62 2.97 8.90
N ARG A 135 -13.30 2.77 10.18
CA ARG A 135 -13.14 3.85 11.16
C ARG A 135 -11.77 4.52 11.09
N ILE A 136 -10.72 3.75 10.85
CA ILE A 136 -9.33 4.24 10.89
C ILE A 136 -8.90 4.84 9.54
N ALA A 137 -9.27 4.24 8.41
CA ALA A 137 -8.81 4.69 7.11
C ALA A 137 -9.09 6.18 6.82
N PRO A 138 -10.23 6.79 7.17
CA PRO A 138 -10.45 8.21 6.98
C PRO A 138 -9.50 9.12 7.77
N THR A 139 -8.92 8.61 8.87
CA THR A 139 -8.07 9.41 9.75
C THR A 139 -6.58 9.42 9.36
N LEU A 140 -6.18 8.65 8.36
CA LEU A 140 -4.77 8.48 7.96
C LEU A 140 -4.04 9.78 7.59
N LEU A 141 -4.77 10.81 7.16
CA LEU A 141 -4.23 12.13 6.81
C LEU A 141 -4.60 13.21 7.82
N GLU A 142 -5.19 12.84 8.95
CA GLU A 142 -5.51 13.75 10.05
C GLU A 142 -4.37 13.80 11.07
N PRO A 143 -4.26 14.87 11.86
CA PRO A 143 -3.39 14.89 13.01
C PRO A 143 -3.70 13.74 13.96
N LEU A 144 -2.68 13.20 14.61
CA LEU A 144 -2.86 12.15 15.61
C LEU A 144 -3.74 12.64 16.75
N LYS A 145 -4.80 11.88 17.03
CA LYS A 145 -5.71 12.14 18.14
C LYS A 145 -5.13 11.55 19.44
N SER A 146 -5.34 12.24 20.54
CA SER A 146 -5.04 11.70 21.86
C SER A 146 -6.01 10.56 22.22
N LYS A 147 -5.61 9.72 23.19
CA LYS A 147 -6.48 8.66 23.71
C LYS A 147 -7.83 9.18 24.23
N ALA A 148 -7.86 10.39 24.83
CA ALA A 148 -9.08 11.00 25.33
C ALA A 148 -10.03 11.34 24.17
N GLU A 149 -9.53 11.90 23.07
CA GLU A 149 -10.34 12.23 21.88
C GLU A 149 -10.87 10.99 21.17
N LEU A 150 -10.13 9.88 21.19
CA LEU A 150 -10.60 8.61 20.61
C LEU A 150 -11.70 7.96 21.44
N ASN A 151 -11.69 8.12 22.76
CA ASN A 151 -12.71 7.55 23.65
C ASN A 151 -14.06 8.28 23.60
N THR A 152 -14.13 9.42 22.93
CA THR A 152 -15.37 10.23 22.79
C THR A 152 -16.09 10.04 21.46
N GLN A 153 -15.57 9.18 20.60
CA GLN A 153 -16.14 8.79 19.30
C GLN A 153 -16.70 7.35 19.34
#